data_6fa697f4c40095f17ee2015e585c1af0
#
_entry.id   6fa697f4c40095f17ee2015e585c1af0
#
_cell.length_a   1.000
_cell.length_b   1.000
_cell.length_c   1.000
_cell.angle_alpha   90.00
_cell.angle_beta   90.00
_cell.angle_gamma   90.00
#
_symmetry.space_group_name_H-M   'P 1'
#
loop_
_entity.id
_entity.type
_entity.pdbx_description
1 polymer ?
#
loop_
_entity_poly.entity_id
_entity_poly.type
_entity_poly.pdbx_seq_one_letter_code
_entity_poly.pdbx_strand_id
1 'polypeptide(L)'
;MKKTFSILLFILCAGCVSKPDTIDDSLLIEKTPEQSKKIESLEDSIIEQNKVLEKSINNLNISKQDLVKEKGALSILEKEKSLNEEKLKVAKASKDEDAVSSAQNELAITDSKINKQKVKLAYFDALNSHRDNTNRLESAKLNVLAAELNYEKAKIARAYQVKQLKNKNDSDADKKKEKSFLDKFKKNKDGLIDEEEYKKYFDSKKDDVQNRTADFKISEEKMNKAKTAYEDSVK
;
A
#
# COMPACT_ATOMS: atom_id res chain seq x y z
N MET A 1 -11.76 -12.21 44.66
CA MET A 1 -11.01 -10.97 44.31
C MET A 1 -10.85 -10.94 42.78
N LYS A 2 -11.70 -10.19 42.08
CA LYS A 2 -11.64 -10.04 40.61
C LYS A 2 -10.67 -8.90 40.30
N LYS A 3 -9.51 -9.19 39.72
CA LYS A 3 -8.58 -8.18 39.19
C LYS A 3 -9.10 -7.73 37.82
N THR A 4 -9.72 -6.57 37.77
CA THR A 4 -10.05 -5.86 36.54
C THR A 4 -8.76 -5.32 35.94
N PHE A 5 -8.35 -5.91 34.83
CA PHE A 5 -7.22 -5.44 34.02
C PHE A 5 -7.75 -4.29 33.15
N SER A 6 -7.50 -3.08 33.61
CA SER A 6 -7.82 -1.85 32.89
C SER A 6 -6.79 -1.68 31.79
N ILE A 7 -7.13 -2.10 30.55
CA ILE A 7 -6.33 -1.80 29.36
C ILE A 7 -6.55 -0.33 29.04
N LEU A 8 -5.59 0.47 29.46
CA LEU A 8 -5.48 1.88 29.07
C LEU A 8 -5.10 1.91 27.60
N LEU A 9 -6.12 2.03 26.73
CA LEU A 9 -5.96 2.24 25.29
C LEU A 9 -5.38 3.66 25.10
N PHE A 10 -4.06 3.78 25.04
CA PHE A 10 -3.40 4.98 24.53
C PHE A 10 -3.73 5.08 23.03
N ILE A 11 -4.81 5.79 22.71
CA ILE A 11 -5.04 6.34 21.39
C ILE A 11 -3.96 7.41 21.22
N LEU A 12 -2.83 7.02 20.63
CA LEU A 12 -1.92 7.96 20.00
C LEU A 12 -2.71 8.60 18.85
N CYS A 13 -3.29 9.75 19.16
CA CYS A 13 -3.68 10.70 18.14
C CYS A 13 -2.40 11.23 17.47
N ALA A 14 -1.76 10.38 16.64
CA ALA A 14 -0.94 10.88 15.58
C ALA A 14 -1.87 11.80 14.78
N GLY A 15 -1.61 13.11 14.84
CA GLY A 15 -2.44 14.12 14.22
C GLY A 15 -2.63 13.76 12.76
N CYS A 16 -3.79 13.20 12.43
CA CYS A 16 -4.19 12.93 11.06
C CYS A 16 -4.29 14.30 10.38
N VAL A 17 -3.28 14.65 9.61
CA VAL A 17 -3.35 15.83 8.76
C VAL A 17 -4.50 15.58 7.78
N SER A 18 -5.60 16.31 7.93
CA SER A 18 -6.76 16.19 7.06
C SER A 18 -6.37 16.52 5.62
N LYS A 19 -6.93 15.78 4.66
CA LYS A 19 -6.76 16.11 3.24
C LYS A 19 -7.41 17.46 2.98
N PRO A 20 -6.66 18.48 2.48
CA PRO A 20 -7.26 19.75 2.09
C PRO A 20 -8.17 19.60 0.86
N ASP A 21 -9.05 20.55 0.65
CA ASP A 21 -9.96 20.57 -0.50
C ASP A 21 -9.15 20.68 -1.82
N THR A 22 -9.72 20.20 -2.91
CA THR A 22 -9.13 20.39 -4.24
C THR A 22 -9.25 21.86 -4.65
N ILE A 23 -8.20 22.40 -5.27
CA ILE A 23 -8.19 23.78 -5.78
C ILE A 23 -9.00 23.84 -7.08
N ASP A 24 -9.94 24.78 -7.15
CA ASP A 24 -10.72 25.07 -8.36
C ASP A 24 -9.81 25.68 -9.44
N ASP A 25 -9.86 25.15 -10.65
CA ASP A 25 -9.05 25.62 -11.78
C ASP A 25 -9.39 27.07 -12.18
N SER A 26 -10.55 27.59 -11.82
CA SER A 26 -10.90 29.02 -11.98
C SER A 26 -9.99 29.98 -11.22
N LEU A 27 -9.24 29.49 -10.23
CA LEU A 27 -8.25 30.24 -9.46
C LEU A 27 -6.85 30.21 -10.08
N LEU A 28 -6.65 29.45 -11.15
CA LEU A 28 -5.39 29.26 -11.84
C LEU A 28 -5.25 30.11 -13.12
N ILE A 29 -6.12 31.10 -13.31
CA ILE A 29 -6.21 31.90 -14.55
C ILE A 29 -4.90 32.66 -14.83
N GLU A 30 -4.21 33.14 -13.81
CA GLU A 30 -3.00 33.95 -13.94
C GLU A 30 -1.70 33.13 -13.72
N LYS A 31 -1.70 31.81 -14.01
CA LYS A 31 -0.50 31.00 -13.89
C LYS A 31 0.57 31.42 -14.92
N THR A 32 1.82 31.47 -14.48
CA THR A 32 2.95 31.70 -15.37
C THR A 32 3.21 30.50 -16.27
N PRO A 33 3.96 30.68 -17.41
CA PRO A 33 4.34 29.53 -18.24
C PRO A 33 5.12 28.45 -17.47
N GLU A 34 5.97 28.83 -16.52
CA GLU A 34 6.71 27.88 -15.68
C GLU A 34 5.78 27.12 -14.74
N GLN A 35 4.82 27.80 -14.13
CA GLN A 35 3.80 27.18 -13.29
C GLN A 35 2.92 26.21 -14.08
N SER A 36 2.55 26.57 -15.32
CA SER A 36 1.82 25.69 -16.23
C SER A 36 2.61 24.41 -16.50
N LYS A 37 3.89 24.53 -16.89
CA LYS A 37 4.76 23.39 -17.14
C LYS A 37 4.95 22.51 -15.90
N LYS A 38 5.06 23.10 -14.70
CA LYS A 38 5.18 22.32 -13.47
C LYS A 38 3.91 21.51 -13.19
N ILE A 39 2.72 22.12 -13.37
CA ILE A 39 1.44 21.43 -13.23
C ILE A 39 1.32 20.28 -14.23
N GLU A 40 1.56 20.54 -15.53
CA GLU A 40 1.52 19.53 -16.59
C GLU A 40 2.48 18.37 -16.29
N SER A 41 3.71 18.66 -15.88
CA SER A 41 4.69 17.62 -15.50
C SER A 41 4.25 16.78 -14.32
N LEU A 42 3.55 17.36 -13.34
CA LEU A 42 2.99 16.61 -12.20
C LEU A 42 1.79 15.75 -12.62
N GLU A 43 0.93 16.26 -13.49
CA GLU A 43 -0.20 15.52 -14.05
C GLU A 43 0.28 14.32 -14.88
N ASP A 44 1.30 14.50 -15.73
CA ASP A 44 1.95 13.41 -16.47
C ASP A 44 2.57 12.37 -15.53
N SER A 45 3.26 12.84 -14.47
CA SER A 45 3.85 11.95 -13.45
C SER A 45 2.79 11.13 -12.70
N ILE A 46 1.62 11.72 -12.43
CA ILE A 46 0.47 11.03 -11.82
C ILE A 46 -0.07 9.94 -12.75
N ILE A 47 -0.20 10.24 -14.05
CA ILE A 47 -0.66 9.27 -15.06
C ILE A 47 0.32 8.08 -15.12
N GLU A 48 1.62 8.34 -15.17
CA GLU A 48 2.62 7.27 -15.23
C GLU A 48 2.65 6.45 -13.92
N GLN A 49 2.57 7.11 -12.77
CA GLN A 49 2.53 6.42 -11.47
C GLN A 49 1.26 5.56 -11.32
N ASN A 50 0.13 5.97 -11.89
CA ASN A 50 -1.09 5.14 -11.93
C ASN A 50 -0.86 3.83 -12.70
N LYS A 51 -0.16 3.86 -13.85
CA LYS A 51 0.20 2.64 -14.59
C LYS A 51 1.09 1.71 -13.78
N VAL A 52 2.05 2.27 -13.04
CA VAL A 52 2.92 1.49 -12.15
C VAL A 52 2.10 0.85 -11.03
N LEU A 53 1.16 1.58 -10.44
CA LEU A 53 0.27 1.07 -9.40
C LEU A 53 -0.64 -0.04 -9.92
N GLU A 54 -1.25 0.12 -11.10
CA GLU A 54 -2.07 -0.93 -11.74
C GLU A 54 -1.27 -2.21 -11.97
N LYS A 55 -0.03 -2.10 -12.46
CA LYS A 55 0.86 -3.25 -12.61
C LYS A 55 1.18 -3.91 -11.27
N SER A 56 1.38 -3.12 -10.21
CA SER A 56 1.61 -3.62 -8.87
C SER A 56 0.40 -4.38 -8.32
N ILE A 57 -0.82 -3.85 -8.52
CA ILE A 57 -2.08 -4.51 -8.15
C ILE A 57 -2.23 -5.85 -8.88
N ASN A 58 -1.96 -5.89 -10.18
CA ASN A 58 -2.02 -7.13 -10.95
C ASN A 58 -1.02 -8.18 -10.44
N ASN A 59 0.22 -7.77 -10.17
CA ASN A 59 1.23 -8.66 -9.60
C ASN A 59 0.82 -9.20 -8.23
N LEU A 60 0.21 -8.37 -7.36
CA LEU A 60 -0.32 -8.79 -6.07
C LEU A 60 -1.45 -9.82 -6.24
N ASN A 61 -2.37 -9.60 -7.18
CA ASN A 61 -3.47 -10.53 -7.44
C ASN A 61 -2.96 -11.89 -7.93
N ILE A 62 -1.97 -11.91 -8.83
CA ILE A 62 -1.31 -13.14 -9.28
C ILE A 62 -0.68 -13.87 -8.10
N SER A 63 0.06 -13.17 -7.23
CA SER A 63 0.71 -13.84 -6.08
C SER A 63 -0.30 -14.39 -5.07
N LYS A 64 -1.45 -13.75 -4.89
CA LYS A 64 -2.53 -14.28 -4.06
C LYS A 64 -3.09 -15.59 -4.63
N GLN A 65 -3.28 -15.65 -5.94
CA GLN A 65 -3.75 -16.88 -6.62
C GLN A 65 -2.71 -18.00 -6.50
N ASP A 66 -1.43 -17.70 -6.73
CA ASP A 66 -0.33 -18.66 -6.57
C ASP A 66 -0.26 -19.19 -5.14
N LEU A 67 -0.39 -18.31 -4.14
CA LEU A 67 -0.38 -18.71 -2.73
C LEU A 67 -1.55 -19.65 -2.40
N VAL A 68 -2.75 -19.39 -2.93
CA VAL A 68 -3.93 -20.27 -2.75
C VAL A 68 -3.67 -21.63 -3.39
N LYS A 69 -3.10 -21.67 -4.60
CA LYS A 69 -2.73 -22.90 -5.31
C LYS A 69 -1.73 -23.74 -4.49
N GLU A 70 -0.69 -23.11 -3.96
CA GLU A 70 0.32 -23.82 -3.18
C GLU A 70 -0.20 -24.33 -1.82
N LYS A 71 -1.13 -23.61 -1.18
CA LYS A 71 -1.88 -24.09 -0.01
C LYS A 71 -2.72 -25.32 -0.34
N GLY A 72 -3.40 -25.29 -1.49
CA GLY A 72 -4.16 -26.44 -1.99
C GLY A 72 -3.28 -27.66 -2.23
N ALA A 73 -2.11 -27.47 -2.84
CA ALA A 73 -1.13 -28.55 -3.06
C ALA A 73 -0.66 -29.18 -1.75
N LEU A 74 -0.36 -28.37 -0.72
CA LEU A 74 0.01 -28.88 0.60
C LEU A 74 -1.12 -29.71 1.22
N SER A 75 -2.36 -29.24 1.15
CA SER A 75 -3.54 -29.97 1.68
C SER A 75 -3.74 -31.32 1.01
N ILE A 76 -3.45 -31.45 -0.30
CA ILE A 76 -3.51 -32.73 -1.01
C ILE A 76 -2.45 -33.68 -0.50
N LEU A 77 -1.21 -33.22 -0.32
CA LEU A 77 -0.12 -34.04 0.22
C LEU A 77 -0.38 -34.51 1.67
N GLU A 78 -0.99 -33.65 2.49
CA GLU A 78 -1.37 -34.02 3.86
C GLU A 78 -2.46 -35.11 3.88
N LYS A 79 -3.41 -35.10 2.94
CA LYS A 79 -4.39 -36.17 2.76
C LYS A 79 -3.72 -37.47 2.27
N GLU A 80 -2.77 -37.38 1.32
CA GLU A 80 -1.98 -38.50 0.84
C GLU A 80 -1.20 -39.15 2.01
N LYS A 81 -0.60 -38.32 2.88
CA LYS A 81 0.07 -38.80 4.09
C LYS A 81 -0.89 -39.57 4.99
N SER A 82 -2.07 -39.04 5.29
CA SER A 82 -3.07 -39.69 6.12
C SER A 82 -3.47 -41.07 5.55
N LEU A 83 -3.64 -41.15 4.22
CA LEU A 83 -3.94 -42.43 3.54
C LEU A 83 -2.78 -43.41 3.68
N ASN A 84 -1.52 -42.98 3.53
CA ASN A 84 -0.37 -43.84 3.67
C ASN A 84 -0.14 -44.32 5.12
N GLU A 85 -0.50 -43.49 6.11
CA GLU A 85 -0.56 -43.88 7.53
C GLU A 85 -1.59 -44.97 7.79
N GLU A 86 -2.76 -44.90 7.15
CA GLU A 86 -3.79 -45.96 7.24
C GLU A 86 -3.32 -47.25 6.58
N LYS A 87 -2.71 -47.19 5.38
CA LYS A 87 -2.10 -48.36 4.71
C LYS A 87 -1.07 -49.02 5.60
N LEU A 88 -0.20 -48.24 6.25
CA LEU A 88 0.81 -48.77 7.16
C LEU A 88 0.16 -49.47 8.38
N LYS A 89 -0.92 -48.95 8.92
CA LYS A 89 -1.67 -49.63 10.02
C LYS A 89 -2.23 -50.98 9.57
N VAL A 90 -2.83 -51.04 8.36
CA VAL A 90 -3.35 -52.30 7.79
C VAL A 90 -2.23 -53.30 7.54
N ALA A 91 -1.10 -52.88 6.93
CA ALA A 91 0.02 -53.76 6.69
C ALA A 91 0.61 -54.35 7.99
N LYS A 92 0.75 -53.56 9.04
CA LYS A 92 1.16 -54.00 10.38
C LYS A 92 0.20 -55.01 10.97
N ALA A 93 -1.13 -54.83 10.77
CA ALA A 93 -2.14 -55.73 11.28
C ALA A 93 -2.13 -57.12 10.56
N SER A 94 -1.79 -57.14 9.26
CA SER A 94 -1.64 -58.37 8.46
C SER A 94 -0.38 -59.14 8.75
N LYS A 95 0.62 -58.57 9.46
CA LYS A 95 1.93 -59.12 9.74
C LYS A 95 2.74 -59.43 8.47
N ASP A 96 2.49 -58.75 7.39
CA ASP A 96 3.18 -58.82 6.10
C ASP A 96 4.35 -57.84 6.12
N GLU A 97 5.58 -58.35 6.28
CA GLU A 97 6.79 -57.53 6.41
C GLU A 97 7.09 -56.72 5.13
N ASP A 98 6.84 -57.30 3.95
CA ASP A 98 7.06 -56.63 2.66
C ASP A 98 6.06 -55.49 2.49
N ALA A 99 4.77 -55.68 2.85
CA ALA A 99 3.76 -54.65 2.83
C ALA A 99 4.08 -53.54 3.83
N VAL A 100 4.59 -53.83 5.01
CA VAL A 100 5.04 -52.86 6.01
C VAL A 100 6.18 -52.02 5.48
N SER A 101 7.19 -52.64 4.89
CA SER A 101 8.37 -51.94 4.32
C SER A 101 7.93 -51.00 3.20
N SER A 102 7.09 -51.49 2.28
CA SER A 102 6.55 -50.67 1.17
C SER A 102 5.76 -49.46 1.69
N ALA A 103 4.84 -49.63 2.64
CA ALA A 103 4.04 -48.54 3.21
C ALA A 103 4.89 -47.53 3.99
N GLN A 104 5.96 -47.97 4.66
CA GLN A 104 6.93 -47.07 5.31
C GLN A 104 7.70 -46.21 4.29
N ASN A 105 8.10 -46.81 3.17
CA ASN A 105 8.78 -46.08 2.09
C ASN A 105 7.84 -45.03 1.44
N GLU A 106 6.57 -45.39 1.15
CA GLU A 106 5.58 -44.45 0.64
C GLU A 106 5.36 -43.26 1.61
N LEU A 107 5.27 -43.52 2.91
CA LEU A 107 5.13 -42.51 3.92
C LEU A 107 6.34 -41.57 3.98
N ALA A 108 7.56 -42.11 3.94
CA ALA A 108 8.79 -41.32 3.94
C ALA A 108 8.91 -40.41 2.69
N ILE A 109 8.53 -40.93 1.52
CA ILE A 109 8.46 -40.14 0.28
C ILE A 109 7.45 -39.01 0.41
N THR A 110 6.26 -39.28 0.96
CA THR A 110 5.21 -38.26 1.13
C THR A 110 5.62 -37.19 2.14
N ASP A 111 6.29 -37.59 3.26
CA ASP A 111 6.85 -36.63 4.22
C ASP A 111 7.90 -35.71 3.59
N SER A 112 8.77 -36.27 2.73
CA SER A 112 9.74 -35.47 1.97
C SER A 112 9.06 -34.47 1.05
N LYS A 113 8.01 -34.87 0.30
CA LYS A 113 7.22 -33.99 -0.54
C LYS A 113 6.55 -32.87 0.26
N ILE A 114 5.96 -33.20 1.43
CA ILE A 114 5.34 -32.23 2.34
C ILE A 114 6.36 -31.20 2.81
N ASN A 115 7.55 -31.62 3.20
CA ASN A 115 8.60 -30.71 3.65
C ASN A 115 9.02 -29.73 2.53
N LYS A 116 9.24 -30.24 1.32
CA LYS A 116 9.52 -29.40 0.14
C LYS A 116 8.38 -28.42 -0.16
N GLN A 117 7.13 -28.89 -0.09
CA GLN A 117 5.96 -28.06 -0.32
C GLN A 117 5.80 -26.95 0.75
N LYS A 118 6.13 -27.24 2.02
CA LYS A 118 6.13 -26.23 3.09
C LYS A 118 7.16 -25.12 2.84
N VAL A 119 8.37 -25.49 2.41
CA VAL A 119 9.40 -24.50 2.05
C VAL A 119 8.95 -23.65 0.85
N LYS A 120 8.38 -24.30 -0.16
CA LYS A 120 7.78 -23.59 -1.32
C LYS A 120 6.68 -22.63 -0.89
N LEU A 121 5.77 -23.07 -0.03
CA LEU A 121 4.68 -22.25 0.49
C LEU A 121 5.21 -21.03 1.28
N ALA A 122 6.25 -21.20 2.08
CA ALA A 122 6.89 -20.10 2.80
C ALA A 122 7.46 -19.04 1.84
N TYR A 123 8.04 -19.47 0.70
CA TYR A 123 8.48 -18.54 -0.33
C TYR A 123 7.29 -17.77 -0.95
N PHE A 124 6.21 -18.45 -1.33
CA PHE A 124 5.05 -17.78 -1.91
C PHE A 124 4.33 -16.83 -0.93
N ASP A 125 4.33 -17.16 0.36
CA ASP A 125 3.80 -16.28 1.40
C ASP A 125 4.67 -15.01 1.56
N ALA A 126 5.97 -15.17 1.58
CA ALA A 126 6.92 -14.05 1.61
C ALA A 126 6.83 -13.19 0.34
N LEU A 127 6.69 -13.80 -0.84
CA LEU A 127 6.49 -13.12 -2.12
C LEU A 127 5.19 -12.32 -2.14
N ASN A 128 4.08 -12.90 -1.64
CA ASN A 128 2.81 -12.19 -1.53
C ASN A 128 2.90 -10.99 -0.59
N SER A 129 3.56 -11.15 0.56
CA SER A 129 3.80 -10.04 1.51
C SER A 129 4.66 -8.94 0.88
N HIS A 130 5.71 -9.29 0.14
CA HIS A 130 6.54 -8.31 -0.57
C HIS A 130 5.76 -7.55 -1.64
N ARG A 131 4.90 -8.24 -2.44
CA ARG A 131 4.04 -7.59 -3.44
C ARG A 131 2.98 -6.69 -2.82
N ASP A 132 2.44 -7.04 -1.63
CA ASP A 132 1.53 -6.15 -0.89
C ASP A 132 2.24 -4.87 -0.44
N ASN A 133 3.47 -4.98 0.11
CA ASN A 133 4.26 -3.81 0.49
C ASN A 133 4.68 -2.97 -0.74
N THR A 134 4.97 -3.60 -1.88
CA THR A 134 5.20 -2.90 -3.16
C THR A 134 3.96 -2.07 -3.54
N ASN A 135 2.79 -2.69 -3.50
CA ASN A 135 1.53 -2.01 -3.84
C ASN A 135 1.25 -0.81 -2.91
N ARG A 136 1.49 -0.96 -1.61
CA ARG A 136 1.35 0.13 -0.63
C ARG A 136 2.34 1.26 -0.90
N LEU A 137 3.58 0.94 -1.25
CA LEU A 137 4.60 1.93 -1.60
C LEU A 137 4.21 2.70 -2.87
N GLU A 138 3.78 2.01 -3.95
CA GLU A 138 3.39 2.68 -5.19
C GLU A 138 2.14 3.54 -5.00
N SER A 139 1.19 3.12 -4.17
CA SER A 139 0.04 3.93 -3.77
C SER A 139 0.47 5.18 -2.98
N ALA A 140 1.43 5.06 -2.05
CA ALA A 140 1.95 6.20 -1.30
C ALA A 140 2.66 7.21 -2.22
N LYS A 141 3.44 6.75 -3.20
CA LYS A 141 4.08 7.62 -4.22
C LYS A 141 3.04 8.40 -5.03
N LEU A 142 1.96 7.75 -5.45
CA LEU A 142 0.85 8.42 -6.13
C LEU A 142 0.22 9.51 -5.26
N ASN A 143 0.02 9.23 -3.97
CA ASN A 143 -0.53 10.20 -3.03
C ASN A 143 0.40 11.41 -2.82
N VAL A 144 1.73 11.21 -2.85
CA VAL A 144 2.70 12.32 -2.80
C VAL A 144 2.57 13.21 -4.01
N LEU A 145 2.52 12.65 -5.22
CA LEU A 145 2.38 13.42 -6.47
C LEU A 145 1.07 14.23 -6.49
N ALA A 146 -0.03 13.61 -6.07
CA ALA A 146 -1.33 14.29 -5.96
C ALA A 146 -1.31 15.43 -4.91
N ALA A 147 -0.63 15.22 -3.79
CA ALA A 147 -0.47 16.24 -2.75
C ALA A 147 0.44 17.39 -3.22
N GLU A 148 1.53 17.09 -3.96
CA GLU A 148 2.40 18.10 -4.57
C GLU A 148 1.65 18.94 -5.59
N LEU A 149 0.87 18.31 -6.47
CA LEU A 149 0.04 19.01 -7.45
C LEU A 149 -0.94 19.99 -6.76
N ASN A 150 -1.63 19.54 -5.72
CA ASN A 150 -2.56 20.40 -4.97
C ASN A 150 -1.82 21.54 -4.25
N TYR A 151 -0.61 21.29 -3.72
CA TYR A 151 0.20 22.34 -3.11
C TYR A 151 0.67 23.39 -4.13
N GLU A 152 1.13 22.97 -5.30
CA GLU A 152 1.49 23.91 -6.39
C GLU A 152 0.28 24.72 -6.86
N LYS A 153 -0.88 24.10 -7.05
CA LYS A 153 -2.15 24.79 -7.35
C LYS A 153 -2.53 25.78 -6.24
N ALA A 154 -2.37 25.42 -4.96
CA ALA A 154 -2.67 26.31 -3.82
C ALA A 154 -1.82 27.58 -3.80
N LYS A 155 -0.51 27.46 -4.12
CA LYS A 155 0.39 28.64 -4.23
C LYS A 155 -0.09 29.64 -5.30
N ILE A 156 -0.46 29.11 -6.46
CA ILE A 156 -0.95 29.93 -7.58
C ILE A 156 -2.27 30.62 -7.20
N ALA A 157 -3.20 29.84 -6.69
CA ALA A 157 -4.52 30.33 -6.32
C ALA A 157 -4.46 31.39 -5.19
N ARG A 158 -3.59 31.18 -4.18
CA ARG A 158 -3.36 32.19 -3.13
C ARG A 158 -2.78 33.50 -3.71
N ALA A 159 -1.77 33.40 -4.60
CA ALA A 159 -1.19 34.57 -5.23
C ALA A 159 -2.23 35.36 -6.03
N TYR A 160 -3.10 34.68 -6.79
CA TYR A 160 -4.21 35.29 -7.50
C TYR A 160 -5.19 35.98 -6.56
N GLN A 161 -5.61 35.32 -5.46
CA GLN A 161 -6.52 35.92 -4.47
C GLN A 161 -5.93 37.18 -3.83
N VAL A 162 -4.64 37.16 -3.44
CA VAL A 162 -3.95 38.34 -2.88
C VAL A 162 -3.93 39.49 -3.87
N LYS A 163 -3.69 39.23 -5.17
CA LYS A 163 -3.70 40.25 -6.22
C LYS A 163 -5.11 40.85 -6.40
N GLN A 164 -6.15 40.02 -6.41
CA GLN A 164 -7.54 40.48 -6.50
C GLN A 164 -7.93 41.38 -5.33
N LEU A 165 -7.49 41.06 -4.10
CA LEU A 165 -7.73 41.89 -2.92
C LEU A 165 -7.03 43.24 -3.01
N LYS A 166 -5.78 43.31 -3.51
CA LYS A 166 -5.07 44.59 -3.71
C LYS A 166 -5.78 45.47 -4.73
N ASN A 167 -6.17 44.91 -5.87
CA ASN A 167 -6.88 45.66 -6.93
C ASN A 167 -8.24 46.19 -6.48
N LYS A 168 -8.92 45.53 -5.53
CA LYS A 168 -10.21 45.98 -4.98
C LYS A 168 -10.05 47.09 -3.96
N ASN A 169 -9.01 47.08 -3.16
CA ASN A 169 -8.74 48.16 -2.19
C ASN A 169 -8.41 49.49 -2.87
N ASP A 170 -7.94 49.44 -4.13
CA ASP A 170 -7.67 50.62 -4.94
C ASP A 170 -8.94 51.18 -5.64
N SER A 171 -10.07 50.44 -5.63
CA SER A 171 -11.35 50.87 -6.22
C SER A 171 -12.47 50.83 -5.17
N ASP A 172 -12.81 52.00 -4.61
CA ASP A 172 -13.83 52.20 -3.56
C ASP A 172 -15.30 51.88 -3.96
N ALA A 173 -15.56 51.18 -5.07
CA ALA A 173 -16.86 51.17 -5.71
C ALA A 173 -17.78 49.93 -5.48
N ASP A 174 -17.33 48.80 -4.86
CA ASP A 174 -18.19 47.60 -4.90
C ASP A 174 -18.21 46.73 -3.62
N LYS A 175 -18.56 47.29 -2.46
CA LYS A 175 -18.66 46.57 -1.17
C LYS A 175 -19.76 45.48 -1.09
N LYS A 176 -20.67 45.37 -2.04
CA LYS A 176 -21.81 44.43 -1.99
C LYS A 176 -21.60 43.08 -2.70
N LYS A 177 -20.68 42.98 -3.68
CA LYS A 177 -20.39 41.73 -4.41
C LYS A 177 -19.34 40.83 -3.71
N GLU A 178 -18.64 41.39 -2.76
CA GLU A 178 -17.51 40.80 -2.03
C GLU A 178 -17.90 39.60 -1.17
N LYS A 179 -19.05 39.62 -0.52
CA LYS A 179 -19.53 38.59 0.39
C LYS A 179 -19.79 37.25 -0.32
N SER A 180 -20.33 37.29 -1.56
CA SER A 180 -20.67 36.08 -2.34
C SER A 180 -19.46 35.34 -2.93
N PHE A 181 -18.37 36.06 -3.26
CA PHE A 181 -17.16 35.45 -3.83
C PHE A 181 -16.30 34.78 -2.74
N LEU A 182 -16.17 35.45 -1.60
CA LEU A 182 -15.38 34.98 -0.45
C LEU A 182 -16.04 33.79 0.28
N ASP A 183 -17.39 33.67 0.23
CA ASP A 183 -18.10 32.55 0.87
C ASP A 183 -17.94 31.21 0.14
N LYS A 184 -17.38 31.20 -1.09
CA LYS A 184 -17.13 29.98 -1.87
C LYS A 184 -15.84 29.25 -1.47
N PHE A 185 -14.97 29.83 -0.62
CA PHE A 185 -13.70 29.26 -0.24
C PHE A 185 -13.70 28.90 1.24
N LYS A 186 -13.34 27.65 1.59
CA LYS A 186 -13.01 27.27 2.97
C LYS A 186 -11.78 28.07 3.41
N LYS A 187 -11.87 28.74 4.54
CA LYS A 187 -11.09 29.92 4.85
C LYS A 187 -10.25 29.75 6.09
N ASN A 188 -9.00 30.21 6.00
CA ASN A 188 -8.33 30.90 7.10
C ASN A 188 -9.10 32.16 7.51
N LYS A 189 -8.76 32.74 8.68
CA LYS A 189 -9.39 33.97 9.21
C LYS A 189 -9.52 35.09 8.20
N ASP A 190 -8.68 35.13 7.15
CA ASP A 190 -8.61 36.16 6.11
C ASP A 190 -9.38 35.79 4.83
N GLY A 191 -9.99 34.62 4.75
CA GLY A 191 -10.70 34.13 3.56
C GLY A 191 -9.83 33.69 2.38
N LEU A 192 -8.53 33.58 2.59
CA LEU A 192 -7.55 33.12 1.60
C LEU A 192 -7.31 31.62 1.72
N ILE A 193 -6.80 31.01 0.65
CA ILE A 193 -6.30 29.62 0.67
C ILE A 193 -5.14 29.54 1.65
N ASP A 194 -5.19 28.53 2.56
CA ASP A 194 -4.11 28.24 3.48
C ASP A 194 -3.04 27.38 2.81
N GLU A 195 -2.07 28.01 2.17
CA GLU A 195 -0.94 27.32 1.54
C GLU A 195 -0.19 26.41 2.52
N GLU A 196 -0.11 26.80 3.80
CA GLU A 196 0.58 26.02 4.83
C GLU A 196 -0.14 24.69 5.16
N GLU A 197 -1.46 24.65 5.07
CA GLU A 197 -2.24 23.41 5.20
C GLU A 197 -1.89 22.42 4.09
N TYR A 198 -1.83 22.88 2.84
CA TYR A 198 -1.44 22.03 1.70
C TYR A 198 0.01 21.55 1.80
N LYS A 199 0.90 22.41 2.26
CA LYS A 199 2.30 22.06 2.50
C LYS A 199 2.44 20.97 3.57
N LYS A 200 1.78 21.13 4.72
CA LYS A 200 1.78 20.12 5.80
C LYS A 200 1.24 18.79 5.31
N TYR A 201 0.17 18.82 4.52
CA TYR A 201 -0.38 17.60 3.93
C TYR A 201 0.61 16.94 2.98
N PHE A 202 1.25 17.69 2.10
CA PHE A 202 2.29 17.20 1.20
C PHE A 202 3.48 16.59 1.96
N ASP A 203 4.00 17.29 2.98
CA ASP A 203 5.11 16.79 3.79
C ASP A 203 4.74 15.49 4.52
N SER A 204 3.52 15.41 5.07
CA SER A 204 3.03 14.17 5.69
C SER A 204 2.97 12.97 4.72
N LYS A 205 2.69 13.21 3.43
CA LYS A 205 2.71 12.16 2.41
C LYS A 205 4.12 11.70 2.03
N LYS A 206 5.10 12.61 2.09
CA LYS A 206 6.52 12.25 1.94
C LYS A 206 6.99 11.32 3.07
N ASP A 207 6.59 11.63 4.30
CA ASP A 207 6.93 10.79 5.46
C ASP A 207 6.30 9.39 5.32
N ASP A 208 5.07 9.29 4.81
CA ASP A 208 4.43 7.99 4.53
C ASP A 208 5.23 7.18 3.49
N VAL A 209 5.74 7.80 2.42
CA VAL A 209 6.60 7.13 1.44
C VAL A 209 7.90 6.61 2.09
N GLN A 210 8.52 7.37 2.98
CA GLN A 210 9.73 6.92 3.70
C GLN A 210 9.43 5.67 4.53
N ASN A 211 8.33 5.68 5.29
CA ASN A 211 7.90 4.53 6.09
C ASN A 211 7.61 3.30 5.21
N ARG A 212 6.87 3.47 4.11
CA ARG A 212 6.57 2.37 3.17
C ARG A 212 7.82 1.83 2.48
N THR A 213 8.81 2.70 2.23
CA THR A 213 10.11 2.27 1.68
C THR A 213 10.86 1.36 2.66
N ALA A 214 10.79 1.63 3.96
CA ALA A 214 11.38 0.76 4.98
C ALA A 214 10.67 -0.60 5.01
N ASP A 215 9.34 -0.63 5.04
CA ASP A 215 8.53 -1.86 5.01
C ASP A 215 8.83 -2.70 3.74
N PHE A 216 8.94 -2.03 2.59
CA PHE A 216 9.30 -2.67 1.32
C PHE A 216 10.65 -3.39 1.42
N LYS A 217 11.71 -2.71 1.89
CA LYS A 217 13.05 -3.30 2.05
C LYS A 217 13.05 -4.51 2.97
N ILE A 218 12.37 -4.42 4.13
CA ILE A 218 12.25 -5.54 5.06
C ILE A 218 11.55 -6.73 4.42
N SER A 219 10.49 -6.50 3.65
CA SER A 219 9.77 -7.57 2.97
C SER A 219 10.57 -8.18 1.81
N GLU A 220 11.37 -7.38 1.10
CA GLU A 220 12.28 -7.82 0.05
C GLU A 220 13.36 -8.76 0.60
N GLU A 221 13.99 -8.40 1.72
CA GLU A 221 14.98 -9.27 2.38
C GLU A 221 14.37 -10.60 2.83
N LYS A 222 13.16 -10.58 3.42
CA LYS A 222 12.45 -11.80 3.82
C LYS A 222 12.13 -12.69 2.62
N MET A 223 11.64 -12.10 1.55
CA MET A 223 11.31 -12.80 0.30
C MET A 223 12.58 -13.45 -0.31
N ASN A 224 13.69 -12.71 -0.36
CA ASN A 224 14.96 -13.24 -0.89
C ASN A 224 15.49 -14.41 -0.05
N LYS A 225 15.43 -14.35 1.29
CA LYS A 225 15.80 -15.47 2.17
C LYS A 225 14.92 -16.69 1.93
N ALA A 226 13.61 -16.50 1.84
CA ALA A 226 12.68 -17.59 1.56
C ALA A 226 12.88 -18.21 0.16
N LYS A 227 13.20 -17.37 -0.84
CA LYS A 227 13.55 -17.82 -2.19
C LYS A 227 14.77 -18.70 -2.21
N THR A 228 15.86 -18.30 -1.55
CA THR A 228 17.09 -19.09 -1.45
C THR A 228 16.80 -20.45 -0.78
N ALA A 229 16.07 -20.46 0.34
CA ALA A 229 15.70 -21.71 1.01
C ALA A 229 14.86 -22.63 0.10
N TYR A 230 13.96 -22.08 -0.71
CA TYR A 230 13.19 -22.85 -1.68
C TYR A 230 14.09 -23.41 -2.80
N GLU A 231 14.95 -22.61 -3.39
CA GLU A 231 15.89 -23.04 -4.45
C GLU A 231 16.83 -24.16 -3.96
N ASP A 232 17.28 -24.10 -2.72
CA ASP A 232 18.11 -25.15 -2.13
C ASP A 232 17.32 -26.45 -1.84
N SER A 233 16.03 -26.35 -1.55
CA SER A 233 15.17 -27.51 -1.29
C SER A 233 14.82 -28.33 -2.55
N VAL A 234 15.03 -27.77 -3.74
CA VAL A 234 14.72 -28.44 -5.03
C VAL A 234 15.94 -28.98 -5.75
N LYS A 235 17.14 -28.66 -5.26
CA LYS A 235 18.42 -29.31 -5.67
C LYS A 235 18.52 -30.68 -5.05
#